data_fd3a3b1a883026731b605a7d6f721b72
#
_entry.id   fd3a3b1a883026731b605a7d6f721b72
#
_cell.length_a   1.000
_cell.length_b   1.000
_cell.length_c   1.000
_cell.angle_alpha   90.00
_cell.angle_beta   90.00
_cell.angle_gamma   90.00
#
_symmetry.space_group_name_H-M   'P 1'
#
loop_
_entity.id
_entity.type
_entity.pdbx_description
1 polymer ?
#
loop_
_entity_poly.entity_id
_entity_poly.type
_entity_poly.pdbx_seq_one_letter_code
_entity_poly.pdbx_strand_id
1 'polypeptide(L)'
;MWKIGFLASRKIAYPAILPTLDWAVEISKRTNVAVVSGFHSRLEKDVLKFLLQGKCGIIIVLARGMYRKLPKIYDTVMKENRLLIISLEKETVTRVSEHTAHKRNKYVEKLADELRQIYSL
;
A
#
# COMPACT_ATOMS: atom_id res chain seq x y z
N MET A 1 -2.59 6.60 -15.45
CA MET A 1 -1.79 5.49 -14.88
C MET A 1 -2.75 4.45 -14.28
N TRP A 2 -2.53 3.19 -14.60
CA TRP A 2 -3.34 2.09 -14.08
C TRP A 2 -3.07 1.86 -12.60
N LYS A 3 -4.11 1.82 -11.78
CA LYS A 3 -3.98 1.68 -10.32
C LYS A 3 -4.41 0.28 -9.88
N ILE A 4 -3.51 -0.43 -9.23
CA ILE A 4 -3.76 -1.76 -8.68
C ILE A 4 -3.89 -1.62 -7.17
N GLY A 5 -5.08 -1.87 -6.64
CA GLY A 5 -5.33 -1.89 -5.21
C GLY A 5 -4.82 -3.21 -4.64
N PHE A 6 -4.07 -3.14 -3.55
CA PHE A 6 -3.54 -4.33 -2.88
C PHE A 6 -4.04 -4.40 -1.44
N LEU A 7 -4.76 -5.47 -1.12
CA LEU A 7 -5.31 -5.71 0.21
C LEU A 7 -4.94 -7.12 0.66
N ALA A 8 -4.30 -7.22 1.80
CA ALA A 8 -3.92 -8.51 2.39
C ALA A 8 -4.33 -8.57 3.86
N SER A 9 -4.94 -9.68 4.27
CA SER A 9 -5.35 -9.90 5.65
C SER A 9 -4.14 -10.02 6.59
N ARG A 10 -4.37 -9.88 7.88
CA ARG A 10 -3.31 -10.00 8.90
C ARG A 10 -2.64 -11.37 8.89
N LYS A 11 -3.45 -12.43 8.72
CA LYS A 11 -2.96 -13.80 8.68
C LYS A 11 -3.17 -14.34 7.28
N ILE A 12 -2.10 -14.72 6.63
CA ILE A 12 -2.12 -15.24 5.26
C ILE A 12 -1.63 -16.67 5.28
N ALA A 13 -2.31 -17.52 4.52
CA ALA A 13 -1.85 -18.90 4.32
C ALA A 13 -0.46 -18.90 3.70
N TYR A 14 0.46 -19.67 4.26
CA TYR A 14 1.86 -19.70 3.85
C TYR A 14 2.06 -19.85 2.33
N PRO A 15 1.31 -20.74 1.63
CA PRO A 15 1.49 -20.89 0.18
C PRO A 15 1.19 -19.62 -0.64
N ALA A 16 0.46 -18.65 -0.08
CA ALA A 16 0.13 -17.42 -0.79
C ALA A 16 1.24 -16.35 -0.70
N ILE A 17 2.18 -16.50 0.23
CA ILE A 17 3.19 -15.46 0.50
C ILE A 17 4.15 -15.30 -0.66
N LEU A 18 4.84 -16.37 -1.06
CA LEU A 18 5.86 -16.27 -2.10
C LEU A 18 5.31 -15.83 -3.46
N PRO A 19 4.18 -16.37 -3.95
CA PRO A 19 3.59 -15.86 -5.20
C PRO A 19 3.24 -14.37 -5.13
N THR A 20 2.81 -13.88 -3.97
CA THR A 20 2.50 -12.45 -3.79
C THR A 20 3.76 -11.60 -3.86
N LEU A 21 4.86 -12.04 -3.24
CA LEU A 21 6.13 -11.32 -3.30
C LEU A 21 6.73 -11.34 -4.71
N ASP A 22 6.61 -12.46 -5.42
CA ASP A 22 7.01 -12.55 -6.83
C ASP A 22 6.23 -11.56 -7.70
N TRP A 23 4.92 -11.47 -7.46
CA TRP A 23 4.08 -10.48 -8.11
C TRP A 23 4.56 -9.05 -7.82
N ALA A 24 4.90 -8.75 -6.56
CA ALA A 24 5.38 -7.43 -6.16
C ALA A 24 6.67 -7.05 -6.92
N VAL A 25 7.58 -7.99 -7.05
CA VAL A 25 8.83 -7.78 -7.81
C VAL A 25 8.52 -7.44 -9.27
N GLU A 26 7.62 -8.19 -9.90
CA GLU A 26 7.25 -7.95 -11.31
C GLU A 26 6.57 -6.60 -11.50
N ILE A 27 5.59 -6.28 -10.63
CA ILE A 27 4.89 -4.99 -10.70
C ILE A 27 5.85 -3.83 -10.44
N SER A 28 6.80 -4.00 -9.54
CA SER A 28 7.74 -2.93 -9.18
C SER A 28 8.58 -2.44 -10.36
N LYS A 29 8.76 -3.29 -11.37
CA LYS A 29 9.56 -2.95 -12.57
C LYS A 29 8.80 -2.10 -13.57
N ARG A 30 7.49 -2.02 -13.47
CA ARG A 30 6.65 -1.30 -14.44
C ARG A 30 6.56 0.18 -14.13
N THR A 31 6.60 1.01 -15.16
CA THR A 31 6.52 2.47 -15.01
C THR A 31 5.12 3.02 -15.24
N ASN A 32 4.20 2.21 -15.77
CA ASN A 32 2.85 2.64 -16.16
C ASN A 32 1.77 2.21 -15.16
N VAL A 33 2.15 1.72 -13.99
CA VAL A 33 1.21 1.30 -12.95
C VAL A 33 1.57 1.95 -11.63
N ALA A 34 0.57 2.05 -10.75
CA ALA A 34 0.75 2.42 -9.35
C ALA A 34 0.05 1.39 -8.49
N VAL A 35 0.64 1.04 -7.36
CA VAL A 35 0.01 0.15 -6.38
C VAL A 35 -0.56 1.01 -5.25
N VAL A 36 -1.83 0.79 -4.95
CA VAL A 36 -2.59 1.53 -3.94
C VAL A 36 -2.87 0.61 -2.77
N SER A 37 -2.47 0.97 -1.57
CA SER A 37 -2.70 0.16 -0.37
C SER A 37 -2.52 1.00 0.88
N GLY A 38 -2.97 0.48 2.01
CA GLY A 38 -2.60 1.02 3.31
C GLY A 38 -1.23 0.56 3.76
N PHE A 39 -0.70 -0.50 3.18
CA PHE A 39 0.59 -1.11 3.52
C PHE A 39 0.73 -1.31 5.03
N HIS A 40 -0.32 -1.80 5.65
CA HIS A 40 -0.41 -1.91 7.11
C HIS A 40 -0.20 -3.33 7.63
N SER A 41 -0.77 -4.34 6.98
CA SER A 41 -0.56 -5.74 7.36
C SER A 41 0.86 -6.18 7.04
N ARG A 42 1.31 -7.30 7.62
CA ARG A 42 2.67 -7.80 7.41
C ARG A 42 2.98 -8.00 5.93
N LEU A 43 2.11 -8.69 5.20
CA LEU A 43 2.34 -8.94 3.78
C LEU A 43 2.29 -7.65 2.97
N GLU A 44 1.39 -6.73 3.31
CA GLU A 44 1.34 -5.42 2.64
C GLU A 44 2.65 -4.65 2.83
N LYS A 45 3.22 -4.70 4.03
CA LYS A 45 4.52 -4.05 4.32
C LYS A 45 5.66 -4.72 3.55
N ASP A 46 5.63 -6.04 3.44
CA ASP A 46 6.67 -6.76 2.69
C ASP A 46 6.60 -6.43 1.20
N VAL A 47 5.38 -6.33 0.64
CA VAL A 47 5.19 -5.87 -0.74
C VAL A 47 5.75 -4.47 -0.93
N LEU A 48 5.48 -3.55 -0.01
CA LEU A 48 5.96 -2.18 -0.11
C LEU A 48 7.49 -2.11 -0.23
N LYS A 49 8.21 -2.97 0.49
CA LYS A 49 9.68 -2.99 0.43
C LYS A 49 10.18 -3.22 -0.99
N PHE A 50 9.54 -4.12 -1.74
CA PHE A 50 9.92 -4.38 -3.14
C PHE A 50 9.52 -3.21 -4.04
N LEU A 51 8.35 -2.62 -3.83
CA LEU A 51 7.89 -1.50 -4.64
C LEU A 51 8.80 -0.28 -4.48
N LEU A 52 9.29 -0.04 -3.26
CA LEU A 52 10.21 1.08 -3.00
C LEU A 52 11.50 0.98 -3.80
N GLN A 53 11.97 -0.24 -4.07
CA GLN A 53 13.21 -0.49 -4.81
C GLN A 53 13.03 -0.50 -6.32
N GLY A 54 11.80 -0.42 -6.79
CA GLY A 54 11.49 -0.53 -8.22
C GLY A 54 11.27 0.82 -8.89
N LYS A 55 10.37 0.83 -9.87
CA LYS A 55 10.07 1.99 -10.72
C LYS A 55 8.59 2.36 -10.74
N CYS A 56 7.71 1.51 -10.21
CA CYS A 56 6.27 1.76 -10.24
C CYS A 56 5.86 2.92 -9.32
N GLY A 57 4.67 3.44 -9.53
CA GLY A 57 4.07 4.40 -8.63
C GLY A 57 3.55 3.71 -7.36
N ILE A 58 3.54 4.44 -6.26
CA ILE A 58 3.08 3.95 -4.96
C ILE A 58 2.11 4.97 -4.38
N ILE A 59 0.91 4.52 -4.04
CA ILE A 59 -0.10 5.35 -3.38
C ILE A 59 -0.40 4.73 -2.02
N ILE A 60 -0.02 5.42 -0.96
CA ILE A 60 -0.26 4.96 0.41
C ILE A 60 -1.50 5.67 0.93
N VAL A 61 -2.51 4.91 1.35
CA VAL A 61 -3.70 5.45 1.98
C VAL A 61 -3.62 5.18 3.47
N LEU A 62 -3.49 6.24 4.25
CA LEU A 62 -3.36 6.14 5.70
C LEU A 62 -4.72 6.03 6.36
N ALA A 63 -4.83 5.16 7.36
CA ALA A 63 -6.00 5.05 8.25
C ALA A 63 -5.78 5.88 9.52
N ARG A 64 -4.97 6.91 9.43
CA ARG A 64 -4.62 7.85 10.50
C ARG A 64 -4.38 9.22 9.88
N GLY A 65 -4.15 10.22 10.70
CA GLY A 65 -3.76 11.54 10.23
C GLY A 65 -2.42 11.51 9.49
N MET A 66 -2.19 12.51 8.67
CA MET A 66 -0.96 12.63 7.88
C MET A 66 0.28 12.68 8.78
N TYR A 67 1.38 12.14 8.29
CA TYR A 67 2.66 12.23 8.99
C TYR A 67 3.07 13.67 9.20
N ARG A 68 3.55 13.99 10.40
CA ARG A 68 4.16 15.30 10.67
C ARG A 68 5.54 15.39 10.02
N LYS A 69 6.24 14.26 9.98
CA LYS A 69 7.54 14.13 9.34
C LYS A 69 7.55 12.85 8.52
N LEU A 70 7.91 12.97 7.24
CA LEU A 70 7.96 11.84 6.34
C LEU A 70 9.05 10.85 6.79
N PRO A 71 8.72 9.55 6.94
CA PRO A 71 9.74 8.55 7.24
C PRO A 71 10.84 8.54 6.19
N LYS A 72 12.09 8.38 6.64
CA LYS A 72 13.26 8.44 5.74
C LYS A 72 13.24 7.41 4.62
N ILE A 73 12.61 6.25 4.83
CA ILE A 73 12.53 5.21 3.80
C ILE A 73 11.81 5.70 2.54
N TYR A 74 11.04 6.78 2.62
CA TYR A 74 10.29 7.35 1.50
C TYR A 74 11.04 8.46 0.76
N ASP A 75 12.21 8.89 1.26
CA ASP A 75 12.93 10.03 0.66
C ASP A 75 13.22 9.83 -0.82
N THR A 76 13.75 8.68 -1.20
CA THR A 76 14.13 8.39 -2.58
C THR A 76 12.92 8.38 -3.51
N VAL A 77 11.86 7.64 -3.15
CA VAL A 77 10.66 7.54 -3.99
C VAL A 77 9.92 8.87 -4.09
N MET A 78 10.00 9.69 -3.05
CA MET A 78 9.41 11.03 -3.08
C MET A 78 10.17 11.92 -4.07
N LYS A 79 11.49 11.88 -4.05
CA LYS A 79 12.33 12.62 -5.01
C LYS A 79 12.14 12.15 -6.44
N GLU A 80 11.81 10.89 -6.63
CA GLU A 80 11.53 10.30 -7.94
C GLU A 80 10.12 10.57 -8.44
N ASN A 81 9.30 11.28 -7.67
CA ASN A 81 7.88 11.55 -7.97
C ASN A 81 7.06 10.27 -8.16
N ARG A 82 7.37 9.24 -7.38
CA ARG A 82 6.68 7.94 -7.45
C ARG A 82 5.74 7.70 -6.27
N LEU A 83 5.70 8.58 -5.28
CA LEU A 83 4.93 8.38 -4.06
C LEU A 83 3.86 9.45 -3.88
N LEU A 84 2.63 9.00 -3.61
CA LEU A 84 1.53 9.84 -3.15
C LEU A 84 1.02 9.26 -1.84
N ILE A 85 0.88 10.10 -0.81
CA ILE A 85 0.31 9.69 0.48
C ILE A 85 -1.00 10.43 0.67
N ILE A 86 -2.07 9.67 0.92
CA ILE A 86 -3.41 10.20 1.16
C ILE A 86 -3.81 9.87 2.59
N SER A 87 -4.28 10.85 3.34
CA SER A 87 -4.84 10.65 4.66
C SER A 87 -6.33 10.94 4.62
N LEU A 88 -7.13 10.04 5.20
CA LEU A 88 -8.59 10.19 5.30
C LEU A 88 -9.02 10.71 6.66
N GLU A 89 -8.08 10.89 7.61
CA GLU A 89 -8.36 11.24 8.98
C GLU A 89 -7.75 12.58 9.36
N LYS A 90 -8.27 13.18 10.42
CA LYS A 90 -7.71 14.41 10.99
C LYS A 90 -6.34 14.14 11.60
N GLU A 91 -5.51 15.17 11.69
CA GLU A 91 -4.17 15.10 12.31
C GLU A 91 -4.19 14.52 13.73
N THR A 92 -5.30 14.72 14.45
CA THR A 92 -5.45 14.22 15.82
C THR A 92 -5.61 12.71 15.90
N VAL A 93 -5.95 12.04 14.80
CA VAL A 93 -6.08 10.59 14.75
C VAL A 93 -4.70 9.99 14.55
N THR A 94 -4.05 9.58 15.65
CA THR A 94 -2.67 9.09 15.63
C THR A 94 -2.56 7.57 15.55
N ARG A 95 -3.66 6.85 15.78
CA ARG A 95 -3.68 5.38 15.77
C ARG A 95 -4.71 4.84 14.80
N VAL A 96 -4.38 3.72 14.17
CA VAL A 96 -5.29 3.00 13.29
C VAL A 96 -6.25 2.18 14.17
N SER A 97 -7.55 2.25 13.86
CA SER A 97 -8.59 1.42 14.49
C SER A 97 -9.21 0.51 13.42
N GLU A 98 -10.05 -0.45 13.85
CA GLU A 98 -10.81 -1.27 12.89
C GLU A 98 -11.68 -0.40 12.00
N HIS A 99 -12.30 0.63 12.56
CA HIS A 99 -13.15 1.55 11.81
C HIS A 99 -12.35 2.32 10.76
N THR A 100 -11.21 2.93 11.13
CA THR A 100 -10.41 3.70 10.19
C THR A 100 -9.73 2.80 9.17
N ALA A 101 -9.34 1.59 9.55
CA ALA A 101 -8.77 0.60 8.62
C ALA A 101 -9.81 0.14 7.58
N HIS A 102 -11.06 -0.11 8.01
CA HIS A 102 -12.13 -0.49 7.10
C HIS A 102 -12.43 0.63 6.10
N LYS A 103 -12.54 1.86 6.60
CA LYS A 103 -12.76 3.05 5.78
C LYS A 103 -11.62 3.23 4.75
N ARG A 104 -10.37 3.05 5.17
CA ARG A 104 -9.20 3.11 4.30
C ARG A 104 -9.28 2.04 3.21
N ASN A 105 -9.62 0.80 3.56
CA ASN A 105 -9.70 -0.29 2.58
C ASN A 105 -10.82 -0.05 1.55
N LYS A 106 -11.94 0.51 1.97
CA LYS A 106 -13.00 0.92 1.06
C LYS A 106 -12.53 1.98 0.07
N TYR A 107 -11.73 2.92 0.53
CA TYR A 107 -11.15 3.95 -0.33
C TYR A 107 -10.17 3.36 -1.34
N VAL A 108 -9.34 2.41 -0.91
CA VAL A 108 -8.43 1.68 -1.82
C VAL A 108 -9.23 1.00 -2.92
N GLU A 109 -10.30 0.29 -2.58
CA GLU A 109 -11.18 -0.36 -3.57
C GLU A 109 -11.75 0.65 -4.56
N LYS A 110 -12.20 1.79 -4.08
CA LYS A 110 -12.81 2.83 -4.91
C LYS A 110 -11.81 3.47 -5.87
N LEU A 111 -10.58 3.67 -5.41
CA LEU A 111 -9.54 4.34 -6.20
C LEU A 111 -8.92 3.41 -7.24
N ALA A 112 -8.91 2.12 -6.99
CA ALA A 112 -8.23 1.13 -7.83
C ALA A 112 -8.98 0.83 -9.13
N ASP A 113 -8.22 0.61 -10.19
CA ASP A 113 -8.76 0.12 -11.48
C ASP A 113 -8.92 -1.40 -11.44
N GLU A 114 -8.08 -2.08 -10.67
CA GLU A 114 -8.22 -3.51 -10.39
C GLU A 114 -7.76 -3.80 -8.96
N LEU A 115 -8.22 -4.91 -8.39
CA LEU A 115 -7.87 -5.32 -7.03
C LEU A 115 -7.12 -6.63 -7.02
N ARG A 116 -6.09 -6.69 -6.19
CA ARG A 116 -5.46 -7.94 -5.80
C ARG A 116 -5.66 -8.11 -4.30
N GLN A 117 -6.49 -9.08 -3.94
CA GLN A 117 -6.84 -9.35 -2.55
C GLN A 117 -6.33 -10.72 -2.12
N ILE A 118 -5.66 -10.77 -0.98
CA ILE A 118 -5.18 -11.99 -0.38
C ILE A 118 -5.86 -12.15 0.97
N TYR A 119 -6.70 -13.16 1.08
CA TYR A 119 -7.48 -13.41 2.29
C TYR A 119 -6.83 -14.48 3.16
N SER A 120 -7.09 -14.40 4.46
CA SER A 120 -6.79 -15.51 5.37
C SER A 120 -7.82 -16.63 5.12
N LEU A 121 -7.36 -17.83 5.29
CA LEU A 121 -8.22 -19.02 5.23
C LEU A 121 -8.90 -19.24 6.60
#